data_09aa656e4bde639c601a95769fa171c1
#
_entry.id   09aa656e4bde639c601a95769fa171c1
#
_cell.length_a   1.000
_cell.length_b   1.000
_cell.length_c   1.000
_cell.angle_alpha   90.00
_cell.angle_beta   90.00
_cell.angle_gamma   90.00
#
_symmetry.space_group_name_H-M   'P 1'
#
loop_
_entity.id
_entity.type
_entity.pdbx_description
1 polymer ?
#
loop_
_entity_poly.entity_id
_entity_poly.type
_entity_poly.pdbx_seq_one_letter_code
_entity_poly.pdbx_strand_id
1 'polypeptide(L)'
;YGFFVGAHDQSMQLQGNGYQAPASAGSVAGQQWVAQTDQTNFGFSVGVLGEWRMSRYVALRVQPSLHFGSRHITFRELGTGQTEQQDMKSCYIGVPVDFKISAPRFNNYRPYVVAGVAPMYDLITSKQSKLKAKPLNVMLEAGLGCDLYMPFFKFIPELKFGFGLNNILQKNRRDITDPSQLIFTQSLDKATVGMVMLTFYFE
;
A
#
# COMPACT_ATOMS: atom_id res chain seq x y z
N TYR A 1 -6.54 5.03 24.22
CA TYR A 1 -6.79 5.69 22.91
C TYR A 1 -5.78 6.80 22.70
N GLY A 2 -5.47 7.02 21.43
CA GLY A 2 -4.51 8.03 21.04
C GLY A 2 -4.70 8.44 19.59
N PHE A 3 -3.80 9.28 19.11
CA PHE A 3 -3.70 9.63 17.69
C PHE A 3 -2.31 9.29 17.18
N PHE A 4 -2.17 9.21 15.88
CA PHE A 4 -0.88 8.94 15.27
C PHE A 4 -0.67 9.70 13.98
N VAL A 5 0.59 9.91 13.69
CA VAL A 5 1.09 10.38 12.41
C VAL A 5 2.20 9.46 11.94
N GLY A 6 2.29 9.23 10.65
CA GLY A 6 3.31 8.36 10.11
C GLY A 6 3.68 8.72 8.69
N ALA A 7 4.84 8.24 8.28
CA ALA A 7 5.29 8.23 6.90
C ALA A 7 5.26 6.79 6.40
N HIS A 8 4.90 6.60 5.14
CA HIS A 8 4.94 5.29 4.52
C HIS A 8 5.56 5.37 3.13
N ASP A 9 6.23 4.29 2.77
CA ASP A 9 6.66 4.02 1.42
C ASP A 9 5.84 2.87 0.87
N GLN A 10 5.25 3.06 -0.31
CA GLN A 10 4.39 2.10 -0.95
C GLN A 10 4.99 1.63 -2.25
N SER A 11 5.34 0.35 -2.32
CA SER A 11 5.82 -0.30 -3.53
C SER A 11 4.72 -1.15 -4.17
N MET A 12 4.60 -1.07 -5.49
CA MET A 12 3.72 -1.95 -6.26
C MET A 12 4.59 -2.97 -7.00
N GLN A 13 4.43 -4.24 -6.68
CA GLN A 13 5.07 -5.31 -7.41
C GLN A 13 4.18 -5.73 -8.59
N LEU A 14 4.64 -5.43 -9.79
CA LEU A 14 3.96 -5.74 -11.04
C LEU A 14 4.63 -6.98 -11.65
N GLN A 15 3.86 -8.02 -11.88
CA GLN A 15 4.33 -9.22 -12.55
C GLN A 15 3.86 -9.21 -14.01
N GLY A 16 4.79 -8.96 -14.93
CA GLY A 16 4.54 -9.01 -16.37
C GLY A 16 4.41 -10.45 -16.87
N ASN A 17 3.54 -10.67 -17.84
CA ASN A 17 3.34 -11.99 -18.48
C ASN A 17 4.01 -12.10 -19.86
N GLY A 18 4.79 -11.09 -20.29
CA GLY A 18 5.46 -11.10 -21.59
C GLY A 18 4.52 -10.94 -22.79
N TYR A 19 3.31 -10.39 -22.57
CA TYR A 19 2.33 -10.19 -23.64
C TYR A 19 2.88 -9.26 -24.74
N GLN A 20 2.79 -9.72 -26.00
CA GLN A 20 3.11 -8.95 -27.20
C GLN A 20 1.82 -8.46 -27.84
N ALA A 21 1.77 -7.16 -28.12
CA ALA A 21 0.60 -6.56 -28.74
C ALA A 21 0.41 -7.06 -30.19
N PRO A 22 -0.79 -7.51 -30.60
CA PRO A 22 -1.09 -7.79 -32.01
C PRO A 22 -1.14 -6.50 -32.81
N ALA A 23 -0.74 -6.54 -34.08
CA ALA A 23 -0.69 -5.38 -34.98
C ALA A 23 -2.03 -4.65 -35.16
N SER A 24 -3.16 -5.27 -34.87
CA SER A 24 -4.51 -4.72 -35.00
C SER A 24 -4.92 -3.74 -33.87
N ALA A 25 -4.10 -3.59 -32.84
CA ALA A 25 -4.43 -2.77 -31.66
C ALA A 25 -3.85 -1.34 -31.71
N GLY A 26 -3.50 -0.83 -32.90
CA GLY A 26 -2.92 0.52 -33.07
C GLY A 26 -1.45 0.65 -32.64
N SER A 27 -0.81 -0.47 -32.31
CA SER A 27 0.61 -0.58 -32.02
C SER A 27 1.35 -1.34 -33.11
N VAL A 28 2.66 -1.11 -33.25
CA VAL A 28 3.51 -1.89 -34.15
C VAL A 28 3.59 -3.32 -33.62
N ALA A 29 3.43 -4.32 -34.49
CA ALA A 29 3.48 -5.74 -34.11
C ALA A 29 4.79 -6.05 -33.36
N GLY A 30 4.68 -6.69 -32.20
CA GLY A 30 5.84 -7.06 -31.40
C GLY A 30 6.27 -6.05 -30.33
N GLN A 31 5.57 -4.93 -30.15
CA GLN A 31 5.84 -4.02 -29.04
C GLN A 31 5.62 -4.69 -27.69
N GLN A 32 6.65 -4.69 -26.87
CA GLN A 32 6.63 -5.25 -25.53
C GLN A 32 6.81 -4.11 -24.51
N TRP A 33 5.80 -3.90 -23.69
CA TRP A 33 5.81 -2.88 -22.64
C TRP A 33 6.08 -3.54 -21.29
N VAL A 34 7.08 -3.02 -20.58
CA VAL A 34 7.39 -3.42 -19.20
C VAL A 34 7.03 -2.27 -18.27
N ALA A 35 6.16 -2.55 -17.32
CA ALA A 35 5.87 -1.62 -16.25
C ALA A 35 6.95 -1.74 -15.17
N GLN A 36 7.67 -0.67 -14.91
CA GLN A 36 8.71 -0.59 -13.91
C GLN A 36 8.30 0.42 -12.85
N THR A 37 8.28 0.00 -11.60
CA THR A 37 8.08 0.89 -10.46
C THR A 37 9.45 1.31 -9.96
N ASP A 38 9.96 2.40 -10.50
CA ASP A 38 11.36 2.82 -10.35
C ASP A 38 11.57 3.88 -9.28
N GLN A 39 10.49 4.32 -8.62
CA GLN A 39 10.55 5.40 -7.64
C GLN A 39 9.89 5.01 -6.32
N THR A 40 10.54 5.42 -5.24
CA THR A 40 10.00 5.35 -3.89
C THR A 40 8.76 6.24 -3.79
N ASN A 41 7.62 5.65 -3.46
CA ASN A 41 6.34 6.36 -3.38
C ASN A 41 6.06 6.76 -1.94
N PHE A 42 6.63 7.87 -1.53
CA PHE A 42 6.42 8.40 -0.19
C PHE A 42 5.01 8.94 0.00
N GLY A 43 4.44 8.61 1.14
CA GLY A 43 3.18 9.13 1.60
C GLY A 43 3.20 9.40 3.09
N PHE A 44 2.13 10.02 3.57
CA PHE A 44 1.91 10.22 4.99
C PHE A 44 0.58 9.62 5.42
N SER A 45 0.50 9.25 6.70
CA SER A 45 -0.69 8.68 7.30
C SER A 45 -1.03 9.39 8.59
N VAL A 46 -2.32 9.55 8.84
CA VAL A 46 -2.86 10.09 10.08
C VAL A 46 -4.05 9.26 10.52
N GLY A 47 -4.23 9.13 11.82
CA GLY A 47 -5.36 8.38 12.32
C GLY A 47 -5.48 8.39 13.83
N VAL A 48 -6.43 7.60 14.31
CA VAL A 48 -6.67 7.41 15.73
C VAL A 48 -6.39 5.97 16.12
N LEU A 49 -6.06 5.77 17.38
CA LEU A 49 -5.73 4.47 17.95
C LEU A 49 -6.72 4.14 19.06
N GLY A 50 -7.36 2.98 18.95
CA GLY A 50 -8.05 2.33 20.06
C GLY A 50 -7.29 1.07 20.47
N GLU A 51 -6.89 0.96 21.74
CA GLU A 51 -6.24 -0.23 22.27
C GLU A 51 -7.11 -0.85 23.36
N TRP A 52 -7.44 -2.13 23.19
CA TRP A 52 -8.15 -2.93 24.18
C TRP A 52 -7.22 -4.01 24.73
N ARG A 53 -6.89 -3.92 26.01
CA ARG A 53 -6.05 -4.88 26.71
C ARG A 53 -6.83 -6.14 27.05
N MET A 54 -6.50 -7.24 26.40
CA MET A 54 -7.09 -8.55 26.66
C MET A 54 -6.38 -9.28 27.79
N SER A 55 -5.05 -9.07 27.91
CA SER A 55 -4.21 -9.71 28.92
C SER A 55 -3.06 -8.78 29.33
N ARG A 56 -2.23 -9.21 30.29
CA ARG A 56 -1.05 -8.47 30.72
C ARG A 56 -0.06 -8.20 29.58
N TYR A 57 0.00 -9.09 28.60
CA TYR A 57 0.96 -9.04 27.49
C TYR A 57 0.31 -8.87 26.13
N VAL A 58 -1.00 -9.08 26.01
CA VAL A 58 -1.72 -9.08 24.74
C VAL A 58 -2.79 -8.00 24.72
N ALA A 59 -2.79 -7.20 23.68
CA ALA A 59 -3.81 -6.19 23.40
C ALA A 59 -4.29 -6.29 21.95
N LEU A 60 -5.55 -5.95 21.73
CA LEU A 60 -6.13 -5.75 20.40
C LEU A 60 -6.14 -4.25 20.10
N ARG A 61 -5.62 -3.87 18.94
CA ARG A 61 -5.61 -2.50 18.45
C ARG A 61 -6.48 -2.36 17.22
N VAL A 62 -7.24 -1.28 17.18
CA VAL A 62 -8.00 -0.86 15.99
C VAL A 62 -7.56 0.56 15.65
N GLN A 63 -7.16 0.78 14.38
CA GLN A 63 -6.47 2.01 13.96
C GLN A 63 -7.13 2.62 12.71
N PRO A 64 -8.32 3.24 12.82
CA PRO A 64 -8.87 4.00 11.70
C PRO A 64 -7.88 5.06 11.22
N SER A 65 -7.53 5.03 9.93
CA SER A 65 -6.46 5.82 9.35
C SER A 65 -6.78 6.32 7.95
N LEU A 66 -6.21 7.46 7.62
CA LEU A 66 -6.15 8.02 6.28
C LEU A 66 -4.70 8.00 5.81
N HIS A 67 -4.49 7.47 4.62
CA HIS A 67 -3.17 7.39 3.98
C HIS A 67 -3.21 8.22 2.70
N PHE A 68 -2.30 9.16 2.59
CA PHE A 68 -2.14 10.04 1.44
C PHE A 68 -0.79 9.79 0.80
N GLY A 69 -0.78 9.62 -0.52
CA GLY A 69 0.46 9.40 -1.25
C GLY A 69 0.30 9.65 -2.74
N SER A 70 1.41 9.62 -3.46
CA SER A 70 1.43 9.60 -4.91
C SER A 70 2.21 8.37 -5.37
N ARG A 71 1.76 7.75 -6.45
CA ARG A 71 2.45 6.64 -7.11
C ARG A 71 2.90 7.08 -8.47
N HIS A 72 4.18 6.86 -8.74
CA HIS A 72 4.77 7.09 -10.04
C HIS A 72 4.97 5.73 -10.72
N ILE A 73 4.33 5.53 -11.86
CA ILE A 73 4.47 4.30 -12.65
C ILE A 73 5.09 4.69 -13.97
N THR A 74 6.20 4.06 -14.30
CA THR A 74 6.92 4.26 -15.55
C THR A 74 6.72 3.03 -16.45
N PHE A 75 6.15 3.25 -17.62
CA PHE A 75 6.06 2.24 -18.68
C PHE A 75 7.19 2.47 -19.67
N ARG A 76 8.01 1.45 -19.89
CA ARG A 76 9.10 1.50 -20.85
C ARG A 76 8.86 0.50 -21.98
N GLU A 77 8.95 0.99 -23.21
CA GLU A 77 8.95 0.13 -24.40
C GLU A 77 10.36 -0.40 -24.67
N LEU A 78 10.47 -1.73 -24.81
CA LEU A 78 11.77 -2.39 -24.99
C LEU A 78 12.37 -2.20 -26.41
N GLY A 79 11.53 -1.87 -27.41
CA GLY A 79 11.96 -1.71 -28.80
C GLY A 79 12.50 -0.32 -29.13
N THR A 80 11.74 0.72 -28.81
CA THR A 80 12.06 2.13 -29.15
C THR A 80 12.66 2.90 -27.97
N GLY A 81 12.57 2.36 -26.75
CA GLY A 81 13.01 3.02 -25.53
C GLY A 81 12.08 4.17 -25.10
N GLN A 82 10.91 4.28 -25.69
CA GLN A 82 9.91 5.28 -25.28
C GLN A 82 9.46 5.00 -23.85
N THR A 83 9.37 6.08 -23.09
CA THR A 83 8.99 6.03 -21.66
C THR A 83 7.73 6.86 -21.47
N GLU A 84 6.68 6.23 -20.94
CA GLU A 84 5.47 6.93 -20.50
C GLU A 84 5.37 6.89 -18.99
N GLN A 85 5.17 8.04 -18.37
CA GLN A 85 4.99 8.19 -16.93
C GLN A 85 3.53 8.46 -16.61
N GLN A 86 3.05 7.84 -15.54
CA GLN A 86 1.72 8.10 -15.01
C GLN A 86 1.80 8.35 -13.51
N ASP A 87 1.39 9.54 -13.11
CA ASP A 87 1.26 9.91 -11.70
C ASP A 87 -0.15 9.59 -11.21
N MET A 88 -0.24 8.76 -10.20
CA MET A 88 -1.50 8.40 -9.56
C MET A 88 -1.50 8.91 -8.12
N LYS A 89 -2.32 9.93 -7.85
CA LYS A 89 -2.62 10.31 -6.48
C LYS A 89 -3.42 9.20 -5.82
N SER A 90 -3.05 8.83 -4.60
CA SER A 90 -3.74 7.81 -3.84
C SER A 90 -4.17 8.35 -2.48
N CYS A 91 -5.42 8.05 -2.13
CA CYS A 91 -5.96 8.32 -0.81
C CYS A 91 -6.70 7.08 -0.35
N TYR A 92 -6.19 6.45 0.70
CA TYR A 92 -6.81 5.25 1.27
C TYR A 92 -7.40 5.57 2.64
N ILE A 93 -8.57 5.03 2.90
CA ILE A 93 -9.07 4.86 4.25
C ILE A 93 -8.83 3.41 4.66
N GLY A 94 -8.20 3.21 5.81
CA GLY A 94 -7.91 1.89 6.37
C GLY A 94 -8.44 1.76 7.78
N VAL A 95 -8.75 0.53 8.17
CA VAL A 95 -9.08 0.18 9.55
C VAL A 95 -8.26 -1.06 9.95
N PRO A 96 -6.93 -0.90 10.13
CA PRO A 96 -6.10 -2.00 10.64
C PRO A 96 -6.60 -2.54 11.97
N VAL A 97 -6.57 -3.85 12.08
CA VAL A 97 -6.89 -4.59 13.32
C VAL A 97 -5.68 -5.47 13.65
N ASP A 98 -4.95 -5.09 14.69
CA ASP A 98 -3.67 -5.69 15.05
C ASP A 98 -3.72 -6.33 16.45
N PHE A 99 -3.08 -7.47 16.57
CA PHE A 99 -2.70 -8.04 17.86
C PHE A 99 -1.32 -7.50 18.26
N LYS A 100 -1.28 -6.83 19.42
CA LYS A 100 -0.05 -6.33 20.04
C LYS A 100 0.38 -7.31 21.13
N ILE A 101 1.60 -7.83 21.03
CA ILE A 101 2.22 -8.67 22.04
C ILE A 101 3.39 -7.88 22.64
N SER A 102 3.26 -7.51 23.90
CA SER A 102 4.22 -6.64 24.59
C SER A 102 5.06 -7.44 25.59
N ALA A 103 6.36 -7.11 25.64
CA ALA A 103 7.25 -7.61 26.69
C ALA A 103 6.90 -7.02 28.07
N PRO A 104 7.49 -7.53 29.16
CA PRO A 104 7.47 -6.85 30.45
C PRO A 104 8.03 -5.43 30.33
N ARG A 105 7.52 -4.51 31.14
CA ARG A 105 8.02 -3.13 31.16
C ARG A 105 9.40 -3.09 31.83
N PHE A 106 10.35 -2.44 31.15
CA PHE A 106 11.68 -2.13 31.66
C PHE A 106 11.78 -0.62 31.90
N ASN A 107 11.76 -0.20 33.14
CA ASN A 107 11.77 1.23 33.51
C ASN A 107 10.71 2.02 32.72
N ASN A 108 11.14 2.86 31.77
CA ASN A 108 10.30 3.76 30.99
C ASN A 108 10.02 3.27 29.57
N TYR A 109 10.44 2.07 29.18
CA TYR A 109 10.20 1.51 27.86
C TYR A 109 9.61 0.11 27.90
N ARG A 110 8.80 -0.21 26.91
CA ARG A 110 8.15 -1.50 26.76
C ARG A 110 8.14 -1.89 25.29
N PRO A 111 9.06 -2.74 24.81
CA PRO A 111 9.08 -3.21 23.44
C PRO A 111 7.92 -4.17 23.20
N TYR A 112 7.43 -4.19 21.95
CA TYR A 112 6.36 -5.06 21.53
C TYR A 112 6.47 -5.42 20.07
N VAL A 113 5.75 -6.47 19.68
CA VAL A 113 5.51 -6.86 18.30
C VAL A 113 4.02 -6.73 18.00
N VAL A 114 3.70 -6.40 16.75
CA VAL A 114 2.32 -6.36 16.24
C VAL A 114 2.20 -7.23 15.02
N ALA A 115 1.04 -7.85 14.88
CA ALA A 115 0.66 -8.55 13.65
C ALA A 115 -0.86 -8.46 13.49
N GLY A 116 -1.32 -8.23 12.27
CA GLY A 116 -2.74 -8.06 12.01
C GLY A 116 -3.11 -7.99 10.55
N VAL A 117 -4.33 -7.54 10.31
CA VAL A 117 -4.90 -7.36 8.98
C VAL A 117 -5.41 -5.93 8.82
N ALA A 118 -5.12 -5.35 7.66
CA ALA A 118 -5.52 -3.99 7.31
C ALA A 118 -6.41 -4.01 6.07
N PRO A 119 -7.73 -3.98 6.22
CA PRO A 119 -8.60 -3.64 5.12
C PRO A 119 -8.43 -2.17 4.78
N MET A 120 -8.13 -1.89 3.51
CA MET A 120 -7.93 -0.55 2.97
C MET A 120 -8.87 -0.33 1.79
N TYR A 121 -9.48 0.83 1.74
CA TYR A 121 -10.36 1.24 0.66
C TYR A 121 -9.79 2.48 -0.03
N ASP A 122 -9.61 2.41 -1.36
CA ASP A 122 -9.14 3.51 -2.18
C ASP A 122 -10.30 4.47 -2.48
N LEU A 123 -10.16 5.72 -2.04
CA LEU A 123 -11.14 6.79 -2.25
C LEU A 123 -10.98 7.48 -3.61
N ILE A 124 -9.79 7.43 -4.21
CA ILE A 124 -9.47 8.09 -5.48
C ILE A 124 -9.33 7.05 -6.59
N THR A 125 -10.44 6.43 -6.96
CA THR A 125 -10.46 5.58 -8.16
C THR A 125 -10.66 6.45 -9.40
N SER A 126 -9.56 6.87 -10.04
CA SER A 126 -9.63 7.63 -11.29
C SER A 126 -10.21 6.78 -12.41
N LYS A 127 -11.31 7.24 -13.04
CA LYS A 127 -11.98 6.55 -14.14
C LYS A 127 -11.15 6.52 -15.43
N GLN A 128 -10.10 7.36 -15.54
CA GLN A 128 -9.28 7.54 -16.75
C GLN A 128 -7.85 7.01 -16.62
N SER A 129 -7.53 6.24 -15.60
CA SER A 129 -6.19 5.68 -15.45
C SER A 129 -5.95 4.52 -16.42
N LYS A 130 -4.76 4.46 -17.03
CA LYS A 130 -4.29 3.33 -17.87
C LYS A 130 -4.34 2.00 -17.11
N LEU A 131 -4.08 2.05 -15.81
CA LEU A 131 -4.24 0.93 -14.87
C LEU A 131 -5.33 1.25 -13.85
N LYS A 132 -6.31 0.36 -13.70
CA LYS A 132 -7.35 0.47 -12.68
C LYS A 132 -7.12 -0.59 -11.60
N ALA A 133 -6.95 -0.12 -10.37
CA ALA A 133 -6.89 -0.98 -9.20
C ALA A 133 -8.29 -1.23 -8.63
N LYS A 134 -8.50 -2.39 -8.01
CA LYS A 134 -9.70 -2.64 -7.22
C LYS A 134 -9.72 -1.72 -6.01
N PRO A 135 -10.87 -1.15 -5.64
CA PRO A 135 -10.93 -0.19 -4.53
C PRO A 135 -10.64 -0.82 -3.16
N LEU A 136 -10.97 -2.09 -2.99
CA LEU A 136 -10.74 -2.81 -1.74
C LEU A 136 -9.46 -3.63 -1.83
N ASN A 137 -8.53 -3.35 -0.93
CA ASN A 137 -7.31 -4.12 -0.72
C ASN A 137 -7.25 -4.60 0.74
N VAL A 138 -6.82 -5.82 0.95
CA VAL A 138 -6.57 -6.37 2.28
C VAL A 138 -5.09 -6.66 2.41
N MET A 139 -4.46 -6.08 3.41
CA MET A 139 -3.04 -6.27 3.70
C MET A 139 -2.86 -7.08 4.97
N LEU A 140 -1.83 -7.90 5.00
CA LEU A 140 -1.29 -8.50 6.22
C LEU A 140 -0.22 -7.55 6.74
N GLU A 141 -0.29 -7.19 8.01
CA GLU A 141 0.68 -6.30 8.64
C GLU A 141 1.46 -7.03 9.73
N ALA A 142 2.74 -6.75 9.81
CA ALA A 142 3.60 -7.17 10.90
C ALA A 142 4.57 -6.03 11.25
N GLY A 143 4.87 -5.84 12.53
CA GLY A 143 5.71 -4.73 12.93
C GLY A 143 6.31 -4.87 14.32
N LEU A 144 7.18 -3.92 14.62
CA LEU A 144 7.91 -3.79 15.87
C LEU A 144 7.73 -2.36 16.38
N GLY A 145 7.53 -2.21 17.67
CA GLY A 145 7.43 -0.91 18.30
C GLY A 145 7.90 -0.91 19.74
N CYS A 146 7.94 0.28 20.30
CA CYS A 146 8.32 0.46 21.70
C CYS A 146 7.45 1.53 22.35
N ASP A 147 6.77 1.18 23.42
CA ASP A 147 6.05 2.14 24.26
C ASP A 147 7.07 2.88 25.14
N LEU A 148 7.24 4.18 24.94
CA LEU A 148 8.07 5.06 25.74
C LEU A 148 7.17 5.89 26.67
N TYR A 149 7.31 5.69 27.97
CA TYR A 149 6.51 6.37 28.98
C TYR A 149 7.16 7.69 29.37
N MET A 150 6.65 8.78 28.85
CA MET A 150 7.05 10.14 29.19
C MET A 150 6.25 10.65 30.40
N PRO A 151 6.65 11.74 31.06
CA PRO A 151 5.93 12.25 32.24
C PRO A 151 4.48 12.62 31.99
N PHE A 152 4.13 13.08 30.78
CA PHE A 152 2.82 13.61 30.46
C PHE A 152 2.05 12.84 29.39
N PHE A 153 2.76 12.03 28.59
CA PHE A 153 2.17 11.26 27.49
C PHE A 153 3.01 10.01 27.22
N LYS A 154 2.46 9.11 26.46
CA LYS A 154 3.15 7.92 25.99
C LYS A 154 3.49 8.10 24.53
N PHE A 155 4.78 8.05 24.20
CA PHE A 155 5.28 8.13 22.83
C PHE A 155 5.61 6.74 22.31
N ILE A 156 5.12 6.41 21.11
CA ILE A 156 5.24 5.05 20.59
C ILE A 156 5.74 5.08 19.15
N PRO A 157 7.05 4.98 18.91
CA PRO A 157 7.58 4.71 17.59
C PRO A 157 7.30 3.25 17.20
N GLU A 158 6.80 3.05 15.98
CA GLU A 158 6.45 1.74 15.44
C GLU A 158 6.84 1.65 13.96
N LEU A 159 7.52 0.56 13.58
CA LEU A 159 7.85 0.22 12.21
C LEU A 159 7.00 -0.97 11.80
N LYS A 160 6.17 -0.80 10.78
CA LYS A 160 5.31 -1.85 10.20
C LYS A 160 5.68 -2.18 8.77
N PHE A 161 5.49 -3.43 8.42
CA PHE A 161 5.59 -3.96 7.07
C PHE A 161 4.21 -4.51 6.68
N GLY A 162 3.67 -4.02 5.58
CA GLY A 162 2.39 -4.44 5.02
C GLY A 162 2.58 -5.22 3.73
N PHE A 163 1.88 -6.34 3.60
CA PHE A 163 1.89 -7.20 2.43
C PHE A 163 0.47 -7.38 1.90
N GLY A 164 0.21 -6.92 0.67
CA GLY A 164 -1.09 -7.08 0.02
C GLY A 164 -1.40 -8.53 -0.28
N LEU A 165 -2.52 -9.02 0.22
CA LEU A 165 -2.98 -10.39 -0.01
C LEU A 165 -3.74 -10.53 -1.33
N ASN A 166 -4.35 -9.46 -1.80
CA ASN A 166 -5.20 -9.47 -2.97
C ASN A 166 -4.44 -9.06 -4.24
N ASN A 167 -4.79 -9.69 -5.37
CA ASN A 167 -4.46 -9.13 -6.67
C ASN A 167 -5.35 -7.92 -6.94
N ILE A 168 -4.78 -6.73 -6.88
CA ILE A 168 -5.51 -5.46 -7.07
C ILE A 168 -5.75 -5.12 -8.54
N LEU A 169 -5.16 -5.87 -9.48
CA LEU A 169 -5.32 -5.62 -10.92
C LEU A 169 -6.74 -5.95 -11.38
N GLN A 170 -7.44 -4.98 -11.95
CA GLN A 170 -8.74 -5.18 -12.58
C GLN A 170 -8.56 -5.54 -14.06
N LYS A 171 -8.53 -6.85 -14.39
CA LYS A 171 -8.34 -7.35 -15.76
C LYS A 171 -9.56 -7.11 -16.66
N ASN A 172 -10.77 -7.09 -16.12
CA ASN A 172 -11.99 -6.97 -16.91
C ASN A 172 -12.44 -5.49 -16.99
N ARG A 173 -11.97 -4.81 -18.04
CA ARG A 173 -12.19 -3.38 -18.29
C ARG A 173 -13.23 -3.18 -19.37
N ARG A 174 -14.51 -3.17 -19.01
CA ARG A 174 -15.63 -2.83 -19.92
C ARG A 174 -15.81 -1.32 -20.16
N ASP A 175 -15.07 -0.52 -19.42
CA ASP A 175 -15.09 0.95 -19.40
C ASP A 175 -14.10 1.59 -20.39
N ILE A 176 -13.23 0.80 -21.03
CA ILE A 176 -12.27 1.29 -22.02
C ILE A 176 -12.86 1.12 -23.42
N THR A 177 -13.01 2.25 -24.09
CA THR A 177 -13.45 2.30 -25.50
C THR A 177 -12.26 2.18 -26.47
N ASP A 178 -11.06 2.41 -25.99
CA ASP A 178 -9.83 2.44 -26.79
C ASP A 178 -9.01 1.14 -26.63
N PRO A 179 -8.91 0.29 -27.69
CA PRO A 179 -8.16 -0.97 -27.62
C PRO A 179 -6.69 -0.82 -27.24
N SER A 180 -6.06 0.30 -27.56
CA SER A 180 -4.65 0.60 -27.26
C SER A 180 -4.35 0.64 -25.77
N GLN A 181 -5.33 1.02 -24.95
CA GLN A 181 -5.17 1.05 -23.48
C GLN A 181 -5.32 -0.32 -22.80
N LEU A 182 -5.93 -1.28 -23.48
CA LEU A 182 -6.06 -2.66 -22.99
C LEU A 182 -4.72 -3.40 -22.95
N ILE A 183 -3.78 -3.02 -23.82
CA ILE A 183 -2.45 -3.63 -23.89
C ILE A 183 -1.71 -3.53 -22.56
N PHE A 184 -1.80 -2.37 -21.88
CA PHE A 184 -1.14 -2.16 -20.59
C PHE A 184 -1.71 -3.06 -19.48
N THR A 185 -3.02 -3.33 -19.51
CA THR A 185 -3.67 -4.21 -18.53
C THR A 185 -3.42 -5.69 -18.84
N GLN A 186 -3.31 -6.06 -20.13
CA GLN A 186 -3.09 -7.43 -20.56
C GLN A 186 -1.62 -7.88 -20.42
N SER A 187 -0.67 -6.92 -20.40
CA SER A 187 0.75 -7.21 -20.19
C SER A 187 1.10 -7.60 -18.76
N LEU A 188 0.16 -7.42 -17.80
CA LEU A 188 0.36 -7.71 -16.40
C LEU A 188 -0.49 -8.91 -15.95
N ASP A 189 0.12 -9.81 -15.19
CA ASP A 189 -0.59 -10.97 -14.65
C ASP A 189 -1.08 -10.74 -13.22
N LYS A 190 -0.25 -10.14 -12.38
CA LYS A 190 -0.55 -9.87 -10.99
C LYS A 190 0.01 -8.53 -10.54
N ALA A 191 -0.74 -7.81 -9.73
CA ALA A 191 -0.27 -6.62 -9.04
C ALA A 191 -0.53 -6.77 -7.54
N THR A 192 0.51 -6.72 -6.74
CA THR A 192 0.45 -6.72 -5.28
C THR A 192 1.08 -5.46 -4.71
N VAL A 193 0.59 -5.02 -3.56
CA VAL A 193 1.11 -3.83 -2.88
C VAL A 193 1.94 -4.28 -1.69
N GLY A 194 3.16 -3.76 -1.58
CA GLY A 194 3.95 -3.77 -0.37
C GLY A 194 3.95 -2.38 0.25
N MET A 195 4.01 -2.28 1.57
CA MET A 195 4.09 -1.00 2.27
C MET A 195 5.02 -1.12 3.46
N VAL A 196 5.88 -0.13 3.63
CA VAL A 196 6.69 0.06 4.84
C VAL A 196 6.22 1.34 5.50
N MET A 197 5.89 1.27 6.79
CA MET A 197 5.31 2.39 7.54
C MET A 197 6.14 2.65 8.79
N LEU A 198 6.54 3.91 8.98
CA LEU A 198 7.09 4.41 10.23
C LEU A 198 6.04 5.32 10.87
N THR A 199 5.53 4.91 12.01
CA THR A 199 4.40 5.57 12.67
C THR A 199 4.77 6.00 14.08
N PHE A 200 4.31 7.17 14.48
CA PHE A 200 4.48 7.72 15.81
C PHE A 200 3.11 7.91 16.44
N TYR A 201 2.85 7.18 17.53
CA TYR A 201 1.61 7.29 18.28
C TYR A 201 1.82 8.13 19.54
N PHE A 202 0.75 8.82 19.93
CA PHE A 202 0.67 9.65 21.11
C PHE A 202 -0.58 9.24 21.90
N GLU A 203 -0.40 8.72 23.12
CA GLU A 203 -1.44 8.30 24.06
C GLU A 203 -1.41 9.08 25.35
#